data_a561139922e1c6e5ad3b1c40ecd63ef1
#
_entry.id   a561139922e1c6e5ad3b1c40ecd63ef1
#
_cell.length_a   1.000
_cell.length_b   1.000
_cell.length_c   1.000
_cell.angle_alpha   90.00
_cell.angle_beta   90.00
_cell.angle_gamma   90.00
#
_symmetry.space_group_name_H-M   'P 1'
#
loop_
_entity.id
_entity.type
_entity.pdbx_description
1 polymer ?
#
loop_
_entity_poly.entity_id
_entity_poly.type
_entity_poly.pdbx_seq_one_letter_code
_entity_poly.pdbx_strand_id
1 'polypeptide(L)'
;VDRKIEKKTWNSKKILTIAGITGIILLIGGSIYLTSGKSKLDVDTERLTISTITKGPFQEFIPVNGVVMPLTTIFLDASEGGVVEEKYVEDGANLKKGDRILRMSNTDLELTLANQETAVYAEQTQMQISHNNAQQNTISKLNTMADVENAFKEAERIYKLDKHLYDQKAIGQQEYQSAKNTYDYQLNRYKLAKQILSQDTALVKQQASQSQEQYAHMKTTLELMRKKVAGLVLVAPTDGQLTSMDAEVGQSKNKGEHLGQIDVQSGFKVRVDIDEHYLSRIYAGLKGDFQFAEQTYNLVIKKVYTQVKATGSFQVDMQFVGKVPTGIRKGQTLQVRLALSDQMQAVLVPKGGFFQQTGGNWIFKVSEDGTKAYKVNIQLGRQSPDYFVVTEGLNPGDKVITSSYETYGDIQELVLKK
;
A
#
# COMPACT_ATOMS: atom_id res chain seq x y z
N VAL A 1 -17.80 -76.87 -93.29
CA VAL A 1 -18.63 -75.72 -93.67
C VAL A 1 -18.90 -74.94 -92.38
N ASP A 2 -18.09 -73.95 -92.16
CA ASP A 2 -18.24 -73.05 -90.99
C ASP A 2 -19.25 -71.94 -91.38
N ARG A 3 -20.33 -71.88 -90.62
CA ARG A 3 -21.28 -70.74 -90.63
C ARG A 3 -20.91 -69.68 -89.59
N LYS A 4 -20.51 -68.44 -90.03
CA LYS A 4 -20.40 -67.29 -89.17
C LYS A 4 -21.76 -66.89 -88.58
N ILE A 5 -21.91 -66.87 -87.27
CA ILE A 5 -23.06 -66.36 -86.55
C ILE A 5 -22.83 -64.82 -86.43
N GLU A 6 -23.68 -63.97 -87.02
CA GLU A 6 -23.72 -62.53 -86.76
C GLU A 6 -24.18 -62.24 -85.37
N LYS A 7 -23.32 -61.60 -84.53
CA LYS A 7 -23.68 -61.12 -83.20
C LYS A 7 -24.57 -59.91 -83.33
N LYS A 8 -25.83 -60.01 -82.95
CA LYS A 8 -26.76 -58.93 -82.78
C LYS A 8 -26.21 -57.99 -81.74
N THR A 9 -25.74 -56.76 -82.06
CA THR A 9 -25.05 -55.79 -81.15
C THR A 9 -26.01 -55.12 -80.24
N TRP A 10 -27.30 -55.22 -80.37
CA TRP A 10 -28.30 -54.61 -79.46
C TRP A 10 -29.31 -55.68 -78.94
N ASN A 11 -29.22 -56.09 -77.71
CA ASN A 11 -30.11 -57.01 -77.12
C ASN A 11 -31.11 -56.20 -76.27
N SER A 12 -32.42 -56.50 -76.28
CA SER A 12 -33.48 -55.82 -75.55
C SER A 12 -33.17 -55.66 -74.05
N LYS A 13 -32.41 -56.59 -73.47
CA LYS A 13 -31.93 -56.47 -72.08
C LYS A 13 -30.94 -55.34 -71.86
N LYS A 14 -30.06 -55.06 -72.85
CA LYS A 14 -29.11 -53.92 -72.74
C LYS A 14 -29.79 -52.57 -72.86
N ILE A 15 -30.81 -52.48 -73.73
CA ILE A 15 -31.60 -51.28 -73.86
C ILE A 15 -32.37 -50.95 -72.60
N LEU A 16 -32.94 -52.01 -71.96
CA LEU A 16 -33.67 -51.84 -70.70
C LEU A 16 -32.77 -51.46 -69.49
N THR A 17 -31.54 -51.98 -69.46
CA THR A 17 -30.56 -51.61 -68.44
C THR A 17 -30.05 -50.16 -68.63
N ILE A 18 -29.80 -49.75 -69.86
CA ILE A 18 -29.37 -48.37 -70.12
C ILE A 18 -30.51 -47.37 -69.82
N ALA A 19 -31.76 -47.72 -70.20
CA ALA A 19 -32.93 -46.88 -69.92
C ALA A 19 -33.18 -46.76 -68.41
N GLY A 20 -32.95 -47.88 -67.64
CA GLY A 20 -33.06 -47.91 -66.20
C GLY A 20 -32.00 -47.05 -65.55
N ILE A 21 -30.74 -47.14 -65.99
CA ILE A 21 -29.63 -46.29 -65.46
C ILE A 21 -29.86 -44.81 -65.76
N THR A 22 -30.30 -44.50 -67.00
CA THR A 22 -30.60 -43.14 -67.38
C THR A 22 -31.80 -42.57 -66.60
N GLY A 23 -32.82 -43.37 -66.32
CA GLY A 23 -33.94 -43.00 -65.48
C GLY A 23 -33.53 -42.73 -64.04
N ILE A 24 -32.64 -43.54 -63.45
CA ILE A 24 -32.08 -43.33 -62.13
C ILE A 24 -31.23 -42.06 -62.08
N ILE A 25 -30.40 -41.81 -63.10
CA ILE A 25 -29.58 -40.55 -63.18
C ILE A 25 -30.48 -39.34 -63.30
N LEU A 26 -31.55 -39.38 -64.05
CA LEU A 26 -32.55 -38.31 -64.16
C LEU A 26 -33.32 -38.08 -62.87
N LEU A 27 -33.66 -39.15 -62.13
CA LEU A 27 -34.33 -39.06 -60.85
C LEU A 27 -33.39 -38.49 -59.78
N ILE A 28 -32.13 -38.91 -59.75
CA ILE A 28 -31.12 -38.37 -58.85
C ILE A 28 -30.83 -36.88 -59.19
N GLY A 29 -30.61 -36.56 -60.47
CA GLY A 29 -30.39 -35.21 -60.94
C GLY A 29 -31.59 -34.31 -60.68
N GLY A 30 -32.79 -34.79 -60.94
CA GLY A 30 -34.03 -34.10 -60.63
C GLY A 30 -34.26 -33.90 -59.12
N SER A 31 -33.97 -34.90 -58.31
CA SER A 31 -34.01 -34.80 -56.88
C SER A 31 -33.00 -33.77 -56.30
N ILE A 32 -31.78 -33.80 -56.80
CA ILE A 32 -30.75 -32.80 -56.45
C ILE A 32 -31.15 -31.39 -56.89
N TYR A 33 -31.72 -31.23 -58.07
CA TYR A 33 -32.22 -29.97 -58.60
C TYR A 33 -33.40 -29.45 -57.80
N LEU A 34 -34.35 -30.26 -57.39
CA LEU A 34 -35.51 -29.91 -56.56
C LEU A 34 -35.13 -29.66 -55.08
N THR A 35 -34.09 -30.34 -54.58
CA THR A 35 -33.63 -30.19 -53.17
C THR A 35 -32.59 -29.09 -53.06
N SER A 36 -31.99 -28.59 -54.14
CA SER A 36 -31.02 -27.50 -54.19
C SER A 36 -31.64 -26.09 -54.00
N GLY A 37 -32.93 -25.99 -53.77
CA GLY A 37 -33.61 -24.77 -53.40
C GLY A 37 -33.15 -24.34 -51.98
N LYS A 38 -32.67 -23.06 -51.83
CA LYS A 38 -32.37 -22.49 -50.52
C LYS A 38 -33.53 -22.71 -49.59
N SER A 39 -33.27 -23.33 -48.43
CA SER A 39 -34.28 -23.51 -47.38
C SER A 39 -34.82 -22.13 -46.96
N LYS A 40 -36.12 -21.93 -47.08
CA LYS A 40 -36.82 -20.65 -46.77
C LYS A 40 -37.77 -20.83 -45.59
N LEU A 41 -37.83 -19.82 -44.73
CA LEU A 41 -38.77 -19.76 -43.60
C LEU A 41 -39.47 -18.42 -43.57
N ASP A 42 -40.79 -18.43 -43.44
CA ASP A 42 -41.59 -17.26 -43.20
C ASP A 42 -41.52 -16.85 -41.74
N VAL A 43 -41.19 -15.60 -41.47
CA VAL A 43 -41.05 -15.07 -40.10
C VAL A 43 -41.71 -13.72 -39.98
N ASP A 44 -42.50 -13.52 -38.91
CA ASP A 44 -43.15 -12.27 -38.59
C ASP A 44 -42.12 -11.22 -38.12
N THR A 45 -42.12 -10.05 -38.72
CA THR A 45 -41.18 -8.97 -38.39
C THR A 45 -41.38 -8.43 -36.97
N GLU A 46 -42.57 -8.52 -36.40
CA GLU A 46 -42.87 -8.07 -35.04
C GLU A 46 -42.08 -8.87 -33.94
N ARG A 47 -41.68 -10.10 -34.29
CA ARG A 47 -40.94 -10.98 -33.36
C ARG A 47 -39.39 -10.84 -33.51
N LEU A 48 -38.98 -9.96 -34.41
CA LEU A 48 -37.55 -9.78 -34.72
C LEU A 48 -37.03 -8.46 -34.16
N THR A 49 -35.84 -8.49 -33.60
CA THR A 49 -35.07 -7.26 -33.33
C THR A 49 -34.12 -7.02 -34.52
N ILE A 50 -34.45 -5.99 -35.31
CA ILE A 50 -33.61 -5.57 -36.43
C ILE A 50 -32.75 -4.39 -35.97
N SER A 51 -31.44 -4.53 -36.05
CA SER A 51 -30.48 -3.50 -35.68
C SER A 51 -29.69 -3.01 -36.88
N THR A 52 -29.36 -1.74 -36.89
CA THR A 52 -28.54 -1.15 -37.97
C THR A 52 -27.08 -1.17 -37.53
N ILE A 53 -26.19 -1.64 -38.44
CA ILE A 53 -24.75 -1.61 -38.25
C ILE A 53 -24.27 -0.16 -38.34
N THR A 54 -23.56 0.30 -37.32
CA THR A 54 -23.05 1.69 -37.30
C THR A 54 -21.52 1.69 -37.23
N LYS A 55 -20.90 2.72 -37.79
CA LYS A 55 -19.49 3.03 -37.53
C LYS A 55 -19.41 4.10 -36.44
N GLY A 56 -18.77 3.79 -35.37
CA GLY A 56 -18.72 4.69 -34.24
C GLY A 56 -17.51 4.45 -33.31
N PRO A 57 -17.36 5.29 -32.30
CA PRO A 57 -16.31 5.12 -31.31
C PRO A 57 -16.58 3.85 -30.49
N PHE A 58 -15.56 3.01 -30.43
CA PHE A 58 -15.56 1.78 -29.65
C PHE A 58 -14.43 1.82 -28.62
N GLN A 59 -14.75 1.45 -27.41
CA GLN A 59 -13.79 1.21 -26.36
C GLN A 59 -14.19 -0.07 -25.62
N GLU A 60 -13.26 -0.98 -25.52
CA GLU A 60 -13.46 -2.18 -24.69
C GLU A 60 -13.42 -1.77 -23.22
N PHE A 61 -14.45 -2.12 -22.47
CA PHE A 61 -14.50 -1.89 -21.03
C PHE A 61 -15.16 -3.05 -20.30
N ILE A 62 -14.85 -3.17 -19.02
CA ILE A 62 -15.52 -4.08 -18.09
C ILE A 62 -16.19 -3.27 -16.99
N PRO A 63 -17.44 -3.63 -16.62
CA PRO A 63 -18.07 -3.09 -15.43
C PRO A 63 -17.48 -3.77 -14.20
N VAL A 64 -16.97 -2.98 -13.26
CA VAL A 64 -16.36 -3.46 -12.02
C VAL A 64 -16.92 -2.66 -10.83
N ASN A 65 -17.06 -3.32 -9.68
CA ASN A 65 -17.52 -2.65 -8.47
C ASN A 65 -16.31 -2.17 -7.67
N GLY A 66 -16.33 -0.91 -7.30
CA GLY A 66 -15.30 -0.30 -6.47
C GLY A 66 -15.89 0.25 -5.17
N VAL A 67 -15.11 0.20 -4.10
CA VAL A 67 -15.46 0.77 -2.81
C VAL A 67 -14.62 2.01 -2.54
N VAL A 68 -15.27 3.09 -2.16
CA VAL A 68 -14.62 4.35 -1.79
C VAL A 68 -13.89 4.18 -0.47
N MET A 69 -12.62 4.50 -0.47
CA MET A 69 -11.75 4.45 0.71
C MET A 69 -10.98 5.78 0.85
N PRO A 70 -10.61 6.18 2.05
CA PRO A 70 -9.69 7.32 2.22
C PRO A 70 -8.35 7.01 1.57
N LEU A 71 -7.63 8.03 1.12
CA LEU A 71 -6.28 7.87 0.59
C LEU A 71 -5.34 7.27 1.63
N THR A 72 -5.45 7.75 2.88
CA THR A 72 -4.61 7.32 4.00
C THR A 72 -5.47 7.07 5.23
N THR A 73 -5.29 5.91 5.84
CA THR A 73 -5.83 5.56 7.16
C THR A 73 -4.65 5.33 8.09
N ILE A 74 -4.70 5.90 9.29
CA ILE A 74 -3.71 5.70 10.35
C ILE A 74 -4.37 4.88 11.45
N PHE A 75 -3.75 3.76 11.76
CA PHE A 75 -4.17 2.91 12.87
C PHE A 75 -3.63 3.47 14.18
N LEU A 76 -4.44 3.39 15.21
CA LEU A 76 -4.14 3.83 16.57
C LEU A 76 -4.01 2.60 17.44
N ASP A 77 -2.78 2.26 17.79
CA ASP A 77 -2.49 1.10 18.63
C ASP A 77 -1.97 1.56 19.99
N ALA A 78 -2.24 0.79 21.06
CA ALA A 78 -1.78 1.07 22.39
C ALA A 78 -0.25 1.04 22.47
N SER A 79 0.38 2.18 22.74
CA SER A 79 1.84 2.26 22.93
C SER A 79 2.30 1.51 24.17
N GLU A 80 1.49 1.55 25.24
CA GLU A 80 1.66 0.80 26.49
C GLU A 80 0.30 0.21 26.91
N GLY A 81 0.30 -0.90 27.64
CA GLY A 81 -0.91 -1.54 28.14
C GLY A 81 -1.49 -0.78 29.34
N GLY A 82 -2.80 -0.88 29.54
CA GLY A 82 -3.50 -0.26 30.67
C GLY A 82 -5.01 -0.45 30.59
N VAL A 83 -5.71 0.12 31.56
CA VAL A 83 -7.18 0.17 31.62
C VAL A 83 -7.63 1.52 31.08
N VAL A 84 -8.58 1.55 30.16
CA VAL A 84 -9.16 2.80 29.64
C VAL A 84 -9.90 3.51 30.78
N GLU A 85 -9.39 4.67 31.16
CA GLU A 85 -9.93 5.47 32.28
C GLU A 85 -10.94 6.51 31.78
N GLU A 86 -10.61 7.16 30.66
CA GLU A 86 -11.40 8.26 30.13
C GLU A 86 -11.34 8.29 28.60
N LYS A 87 -12.46 8.58 27.98
CA LYS A 87 -12.62 8.75 26.53
C LYS A 87 -13.04 10.19 26.27
N TYR A 88 -12.23 10.95 25.54
CA TYR A 88 -12.46 12.37 25.30
C TYR A 88 -13.30 12.65 24.04
N VAL A 89 -13.34 11.71 23.10
CA VAL A 89 -13.99 11.85 21.81
C VAL A 89 -14.71 10.57 21.41
N GLU A 90 -15.77 10.72 20.62
CA GLU A 90 -16.56 9.59 20.07
C GLU A 90 -16.23 9.34 18.61
N ASP A 91 -16.68 8.18 18.10
CA ASP A 91 -16.59 7.83 16.68
C ASP A 91 -17.23 8.91 15.81
N GLY A 92 -16.59 9.22 14.68
CA GLY A 92 -17.02 10.26 13.77
C GLY A 92 -16.50 11.65 14.07
N ALA A 93 -15.81 11.87 15.21
CA ALA A 93 -15.24 13.17 15.56
C ALA A 93 -14.13 13.59 14.59
N ASN A 94 -14.10 14.87 14.23
CA ASN A 94 -13.00 15.48 13.49
C ASN A 94 -11.94 15.93 14.47
N LEU A 95 -10.71 15.45 14.30
CA LEU A 95 -9.57 15.67 15.18
C LEU A 95 -8.50 16.50 14.47
N LYS A 96 -7.82 17.31 15.24
CA LYS A 96 -6.56 17.97 14.86
C LYS A 96 -5.40 17.23 15.46
N LYS A 97 -4.24 17.31 14.84
CA LYS A 97 -3.00 16.75 15.38
C LYS A 97 -2.76 17.24 16.82
N GLY A 98 -2.59 16.28 17.74
CA GLY A 98 -2.37 16.53 19.17
C GLY A 98 -3.64 16.50 20.01
N ASP A 99 -4.84 16.42 19.43
CA ASP A 99 -6.09 16.29 20.20
C ASP A 99 -6.06 14.97 20.98
N ARG A 100 -6.50 15.03 22.24
CA ARG A 100 -6.61 13.84 23.09
C ARG A 100 -7.80 13.00 22.68
N ILE A 101 -7.56 11.69 22.58
CA ILE A 101 -8.57 10.72 22.16
C ILE A 101 -9.08 9.93 23.37
N LEU A 102 -8.17 9.30 24.09
CA LEU A 102 -8.47 8.57 25.32
C LEU A 102 -7.28 8.62 26.28
N ARG A 103 -7.54 8.32 27.55
CA ARG A 103 -6.53 8.10 28.57
C ARG A 103 -6.65 6.69 29.13
N MET A 104 -5.52 6.02 29.26
CA MET A 104 -5.39 4.75 29.96
C MET A 104 -4.69 4.97 31.30
N SER A 105 -4.97 4.13 32.29
CA SER A 105 -4.29 4.05 33.56
C SER A 105 -3.45 2.77 33.61
N ASN A 106 -2.20 2.90 34.09
CA ASN A 106 -1.31 1.77 34.38
C ASN A 106 -0.53 2.06 35.64
N THR A 107 -1.06 1.60 36.78
CA THR A 107 -0.51 1.86 38.10
C THR A 107 0.94 1.36 38.26
N ASP A 108 1.28 0.23 37.64
CA ASP A 108 2.64 -0.33 37.72
C ASP A 108 3.65 0.56 37.00
N LEU A 109 3.26 1.08 35.83
CA LEU A 109 4.11 1.99 35.06
C LEU A 109 4.28 3.34 35.77
N GLU A 110 3.20 3.88 36.37
CA GLU A 110 3.21 5.12 37.14
C GLU A 110 4.05 4.98 38.41
N LEU A 111 3.93 3.86 39.12
CA LEU A 111 4.77 3.55 40.28
C LEU A 111 6.25 3.42 39.90
N THR A 112 6.54 2.78 38.78
CA THR A 112 7.90 2.65 38.27
C THR A 112 8.48 4.02 37.92
N LEU A 113 7.70 4.94 37.33
CA LEU A 113 8.12 6.32 37.08
C LEU A 113 8.44 7.04 38.39
N ALA A 114 7.56 6.97 39.39
CA ALA A 114 7.76 7.62 40.71
C ALA A 114 9.04 7.11 41.40
N ASN A 115 9.30 5.80 41.34
CA ASN A 115 10.53 5.21 41.88
C ASN A 115 11.78 5.70 41.15
N GLN A 116 11.71 5.80 39.83
CA GLN A 116 12.83 6.31 39.01
C GLN A 116 13.10 7.80 39.29
N GLU A 117 12.05 8.62 39.45
CA GLU A 117 12.18 10.02 39.86
C GLU A 117 12.88 10.15 41.21
N THR A 118 12.44 9.36 42.18
CA THR A 118 13.05 9.32 43.51
C THR A 118 14.53 8.93 43.46
N ALA A 119 14.88 7.92 42.64
CA ALA A 119 16.27 7.49 42.46
C ALA A 119 17.15 8.58 41.85
N VAL A 120 16.65 9.32 40.85
CA VAL A 120 17.38 10.46 40.24
C VAL A 120 17.60 11.58 41.26
N TYR A 121 16.61 11.92 42.09
CA TYR A 121 16.77 12.92 43.16
C TYR A 121 17.76 12.49 44.21
N ALA A 122 17.75 11.21 44.62
CA ALA A 122 18.72 10.66 45.56
C ALA A 122 20.16 10.74 45.03
N GLU A 123 20.37 10.37 43.76
CA GLU A 123 21.69 10.46 43.11
C GLU A 123 22.17 11.91 43.01
N GLN A 124 21.28 12.84 42.64
CA GLN A 124 21.61 14.26 42.59
C GLN A 124 22.09 14.77 43.99
N THR A 125 21.39 14.38 45.03
CA THR A 125 21.76 14.75 46.42
C THR A 125 23.10 14.14 46.80
N GLN A 126 23.32 12.86 46.49
CA GLN A 126 24.59 12.18 46.77
C GLN A 126 25.78 12.82 46.01
N MET A 127 25.56 13.19 44.78
CA MET A 127 26.56 13.89 43.97
C MET A 127 26.92 15.26 44.62
N GLN A 128 25.93 16.00 45.09
CA GLN A 128 26.16 17.28 45.77
C GLN A 128 26.96 17.11 47.08
N ILE A 129 26.61 16.10 47.88
CA ILE A 129 27.33 15.77 49.11
C ILE A 129 28.78 15.39 48.81
N SER A 130 28.98 14.53 47.80
CA SER A 130 30.33 14.12 47.37
C SER A 130 31.16 15.30 46.89
N HIS A 131 30.56 16.20 46.12
CA HIS A 131 31.21 17.42 45.64
C HIS A 131 31.66 18.33 46.80
N ASN A 132 30.76 18.58 47.78
CA ASN A 132 31.05 19.40 48.95
C ASN A 132 32.19 18.78 49.79
N ASN A 133 32.16 17.47 50.04
CA ASN A 133 33.18 16.75 50.76
C ASN A 133 34.54 16.81 50.05
N ALA A 134 34.55 16.62 48.72
CA ALA A 134 35.75 16.74 47.91
C ALA A 134 36.34 18.14 47.97
N GLN A 135 35.50 19.18 47.93
CA GLN A 135 35.93 20.57 48.05
C GLN A 135 36.55 20.88 49.40
N GLN A 136 35.95 20.41 50.51
CA GLN A 136 36.51 20.57 51.86
C GLN A 136 37.85 19.88 52.02
N ASN A 137 37.96 18.63 51.49
CA ASN A 137 39.23 17.89 51.48
C ASN A 137 40.35 18.60 50.67
N THR A 138 40.00 19.13 49.53
CA THR A 138 40.94 19.87 48.69
C THR A 138 41.43 21.16 49.40
N ILE A 139 40.52 21.91 50.06
CA ILE A 139 40.88 23.10 50.84
C ILE A 139 41.86 22.72 51.97
N SER A 140 41.59 21.64 52.70
CA SER A 140 42.46 21.16 53.78
C SER A 140 43.87 20.82 53.23
N LYS A 141 43.97 20.16 52.10
CA LYS A 141 45.25 19.82 51.46
C LYS A 141 45.97 21.05 50.91
N LEU A 142 45.27 22.05 50.40
CA LEU A 142 45.85 23.33 49.98
C LEU A 142 46.45 24.09 51.18
N ASN A 143 45.78 24.09 52.37
CA ASN A 143 46.34 24.69 53.57
C ASN A 143 47.62 23.96 54.01
N THR A 144 47.60 22.62 54.05
CA THR A 144 48.79 21.82 54.35
C THR A 144 49.94 22.10 53.36
N MET A 145 49.63 22.24 52.09
CA MET A 145 50.62 22.58 51.04
C MET A 145 51.24 23.96 51.28
N ALA A 146 50.42 24.97 51.64
CA ALA A 146 50.88 26.33 51.98
C ALA A 146 51.83 26.32 53.16
N ASP A 147 51.52 25.57 54.23
CA ASP A 147 52.39 25.44 55.41
C ASP A 147 53.75 24.79 55.06
N VAL A 148 53.69 23.70 54.26
CA VAL A 148 54.91 22.99 53.86
C VAL A 148 55.76 23.85 52.89
N GLU A 149 55.13 24.62 52.02
CA GLU A 149 55.80 25.54 51.08
C GLU A 149 56.49 26.67 51.85
N ASN A 150 55.86 27.26 52.88
CA ASN A 150 56.42 28.30 53.73
C ASN A 150 57.64 27.72 54.53
N ALA A 151 57.54 26.55 55.10
CA ALA A 151 58.65 25.92 55.79
C ALA A 151 59.84 25.57 54.87
N PHE A 152 59.55 25.18 53.66
CA PHE A 152 60.55 24.95 52.65
C PHE A 152 61.25 26.22 52.23
N LYS A 153 60.53 27.30 51.94
CA LYS A 153 61.11 28.62 51.58
C LYS A 153 62.01 29.19 52.67
N GLU A 154 61.60 29.02 53.91
CA GLU A 154 62.46 29.46 55.06
C GLU A 154 63.70 28.59 55.20
N ALA A 155 63.63 27.28 55.11
CA ALA A 155 64.76 26.37 55.10
C ALA A 155 65.73 26.65 53.96
N GLU A 156 65.18 26.97 52.75
CA GLU A 156 65.96 27.33 51.57
C GLU A 156 66.73 28.67 51.79
N ARG A 157 66.06 29.64 52.40
CA ARG A 157 66.64 30.96 52.73
C ARG A 157 67.83 30.79 53.72
N ILE A 158 67.65 30.00 54.78
CA ILE A 158 68.69 29.71 55.80
C ILE A 158 69.85 28.95 55.14
N TYR A 159 69.56 27.88 54.40
CA TYR A 159 70.63 27.09 53.71
C TYR A 159 71.44 27.98 52.78
N LYS A 160 70.83 28.85 51.98
CA LYS A 160 71.52 29.76 51.07
C LYS A 160 72.49 30.75 51.84
N LEU A 161 71.98 31.28 52.95
CA LEU A 161 72.80 32.15 53.83
C LEU A 161 74.01 31.39 54.45
N ASP A 162 73.72 30.23 55.09
CA ASP A 162 74.72 29.45 55.74
C ASP A 162 75.74 28.93 54.78
N LYS A 163 75.39 28.55 53.57
CA LYS A 163 76.29 28.17 52.49
C LYS A 163 77.26 29.30 52.16
N HIS A 164 76.74 30.55 52.00
CA HIS A 164 77.53 31.71 51.70
C HIS A 164 78.50 32.05 52.84
N LEU A 165 78.12 31.94 54.12
CA LEU A 165 78.96 32.15 55.31
C LEU A 165 80.01 31.06 55.45
N TYR A 166 79.64 29.79 55.12
CA TYR A 166 80.61 28.67 55.13
C TYR A 166 81.69 28.84 54.04
N ASP A 167 81.27 29.24 52.87
CA ASP A 167 82.23 29.52 51.76
C ASP A 167 83.20 30.65 52.11
N GLN A 168 82.79 31.62 53.00
CA GLN A 168 83.57 32.69 53.54
C GLN A 168 84.36 32.25 54.83
N LYS A 169 84.25 30.98 55.32
CA LYS A 169 84.79 30.45 56.54
C LYS A 169 84.35 31.16 57.83
N ALA A 170 83.15 31.76 57.79
CA ALA A 170 82.59 32.47 58.92
C ALA A 170 81.76 31.57 59.88
N ILE A 171 81.35 30.37 59.45
CA ILE A 171 80.63 29.32 60.26
C ILE A 171 81.34 27.98 60.13
N GLY A 172 81.08 27.08 61.09
CA GLY A 172 81.66 25.72 61.10
C GLY A 172 80.88 24.75 60.18
N GLN A 173 81.59 23.61 59.82
CA GLN A 173 81.00 22.58 58.96
C GLN A 173 79.77 21.96 59.53
N GLN A 174 79.63 21.83 60.84
CA GLN A 174 78.45 21.23 61.50
C GLN A 174 77.21 22.08 61.32
N GLU A 175 77.32 23.40 61.41
CA GLU A 175 76.20 24.35 61.24
C GLU A 175 75.69 24.33 59.80
N TYR A 176 76.58 24.42 58.81
CA TYR A 176 76.31 24.28 57.39
C TYR A 176 75.56 22.95 57.08
N GLN A 177 76.10 21.80 57.62
CA GLN A 177 75.48 20.49 57.42
C GLN A 177 74.10 20.37 58.00
N SER A 178 73.90 20.97 59.19
CA SER A 178 72.54 21.05 59.82
C SER A 178 71.53 21.80 58.95
N ALA A 179 71.94 22.98 58.43
CA ALA A 179 71.05 23.77 57.54
C ALA A 179 70.73 23.01 56.26
N LYS A 180 71.74 22.31 55.69
CA LYS A 180 71.59 21.47 54.50
C LYS A 180 70.62 20.30 54.76
N ASN A 181 70.75 19.60 55.86
CA ASN A 181 69.85 18.48 56.18
C ASN A 181 68.45 18.96 56.37
N THR A 182 68.23 20.10 57.01
CA THR A 182 66.91 20.73 57.17
C THR A 182 66.30 21.14 55.84
N TYR A 183 67.10 21.72 54.96
CA TYR A 183 66.69 22.07 53.59
C TYR A 183 66.26 20.81 52.79
N ASP A 184 67.11 19.78 52.77
CA ASP A 184 66.81 18.54 52.04
C ASP A 184 65.56 17.84 52.57
N TYR A 185 65.33 17.87 53.89
CA TYR A 185 64.13 17.34 54.53
C TYR A 185 62.88 18.13 54.09
N GLN A 186 62.92 19.47 54.15
CA GLN A 186 61.77 20.31 53.78
C GLN A 186 61.51 20.26 52.25
N LEU A 187 62.56 20.15 51.43
CA LEU A 187 62.40 19.95 49.98
C LEU A 187 61.67 18.65 49.68
N ASN A 188 61.98 17.57 50.35
CA ASN A 188 61.34 16.28 50.16
C ASN A 188 59.87 16.34 50.61
N ARG A 189 59.59 16.97 51.73
CA ARG A 189 58.20 17.21 52.18
C ARG A 189 57.39 18.05 51.19
N TYR A 190 57.98 19.10 50.65
CA TYR A 190 57.35 19.95 49.65
C TYR A 190 57.00 19.17 48.37
N LYS A 191 57.96 18.38 47.86
CA LYS A 191 57.76 17.53 46.69
C LYS A 191 56.64 16.52 46.90
N LEU A 192 56.63 15.86 48.07
CA LEU A 192 55.60 14.89 48.44
C LEU A 192 54.18 15.54 48.53
N ALA A 193 54.09 16.69 49.23
CA ALA A 193 52.81 17.43 49.40
C ALA A 193 52.31 17.87 48.05
N LYS A 194 53.16 18.34 47.12
CA LYS A 194 52.77 18.74 45.76
C LYS A 194 52.29 17.53 44.96
N GLN A 195 52.92 16.36 45.06
CA GLN A 195 52.50 15.14 44.38
C GLN A 195 51.17 14.65 44.93
N ILE A 196 50.92 14.66 46.25
CA ILE A 196 49.64 14.30 46.90
C ILE A 196 48.53 15.22 46.37
N LEU A 197 48.73 16.52 46.36
CA LEU A 197 47.75 17.49 45.91
C LEU A 197 47.40 17.29 44.40
N SER A 198 48.42 17.02 43.57
CA SER A 198 48.19 16.74 42.15
C SER A 198 47.39 15.45 41.91
N GLN A 199 47.74 14.37 42.61
CA GLN A 199 47.00 13.10 42.56
C GLN A 199 45.59 13.24 43.07
N ASP A 200 45.37 13.96 44.17
CA ASP A 200 44.04 14.19 44.74
C ASP A 200 43.16 14.99 43.78
N THR A 201 43.69 16.05 43.19
CA THR A 201 42.96 16.86 42.20
C THR A 201 42.55 16.04 40.99
N ALA A 202 43.40 15.14 40.50
CA ALA A 202 43.10 14.25 39.40
C ALA A 202 42.01 13.22 39.76
N LEU A 203 42.10 12.63 40.96
CA LEU A 203 41.08 11.69 41.48
C LEU A 203 39.73 12.34 41.67
N VAL A 204 39.67 13.55 42.29
CA VAL A 204 38.46 14.32 42.48
C VAL A 204 37.78 14.65 41.12
N LYS A 205 38.60 15.08 40.13
CA LYS A 205 38.11 15.34 38.77
C LYS A 205 37.53 14.08 38.12
N GLN A 206 38.22 12.96 38.23
CA GLN A 206 37.76 11.68 37.67
C GLN A 206 36.47 11.23 38.32
N GLN A 207 36.40 11.29 39.66
CA GLN A 207 35.17 10.91 40.40
C GLN A 207 34.00 11.83 40.06
N ALA A 208 34.24 13.14 39.94
CA ALA A 208 33.20 14.08 39.54
C ALA A 208 32.67 13.79 38.09
N SER A 209 33.58 13.45 37.17
CA SER A 209 33.18 13.04 35.80
C SER A 209 32.33 11.77 35.82
N GLN A 210 32.75 10.75 36.56
CA GLN A 210 32.00 9.49 36.65
C GLN A 210 30.60 9.69 37.30
N SER A 211 30.50 10.48 38.36
CA SER A 211 29.21 10.78 38.97
C SER A 211 28.30 11.58 38.04
N GLN A 212 28.88 12.53 37.27
CA GLN A 212 28.14 13.31 36.30
C GLN A 212 27.60 12.42 35.14
N GLU A 213 28.39 11.47 34.66
CA GLU A 213 27.98 10.52 33.63
C GLU A 213 26.86 9.60 34.14
N GLN A 214 26.99 9.08 35.37
CA GLN A 214 25.97 8.24 35.99
C GLN A 214 24.65 8.99 36.12
N TYR A 215 24.68 10.23 36.65
CA TYR A 215 23.50 11.09 36.75
C TYR A 215 22.87 11.36 35.39
N ALA A 216 23.68 11.63 34.37
CA ALA A 216 23.18 11.86 32.99
C ALA A 216 22.46 10.62 32.41
N HIS A 217 23.01 9.42 32.64
CA HIS A 217 22.35 8.17 32.26
C HIS A 217 21.02 7.95 32.99
N MET A 218 20.98 8.19 34.31
CA MET A 218 19.76 8.05 35.09
C MET A 218 18.69 9.06 34.61
N LYS A 219 19.08 10.29 34.32
CA LYS A 219 18.19 11.33 33.77
C LYS A 219 17.61 10.92 32.41
N THR A 220 18.44 10.36 31.50
CA THR A 220 17.98 9.85 30.20
C THR A 220 16.96 8.72 30.39
N THR A 221 17.22 7.80 31.32
CA THR A 221 16.29 6.72 31.65
C THR A 221 14.95 7.25 32.18
N LEU A 222 14.99 8.28 33.03
CA LEU A 222 13.80 8.95 33.54
C LEU A 222 12.98 9.60 32.40
N GLU A 223 13.64 10.27 31.45
CA GLU A 223 12.96 10.87 30.31
C GLU A 223 12.28 9.82 29.42
N LEU A 224 12.92 8.66 29.21
CA LEU A 224 12.30 7.54 28.49
C LEU A 224 11.09 6.98 29.23
N MET A 225 11.17 6.88 30.56
CA MET A 225 10.04 6.43 31.38
C MET A 225 8.87 7.41 31.34
N ARG A 226 9.15 8.72 31.40
CA ARG A 226 8.13 9.78 31.23
C ARG A 226 7.45 9.69 29.86
N LYS A 227 8.20 9.41 28.79
CA LYS A 227 7.62 9.18 27.47
C LYS A 227 6.69 7.98 27.43
N LYS A 228 7.05 6.88 28.10
CA LYS A 228 6.16 5.70 28.21
C LYS A 228 4.86 6.03 28.93
N VAL A 229 4.94 6.71 30.07
CA VAL A 229 3.73 7.15 30.81
C VAL A 229 2.91 8.15 30.00
N ALA A 230 3.55 9.07 29.28
CA ALA A 230 2.85 9.96 28.36
C ALA A 230 2.12 9.21 27.23
N GLY A 231 2.63 8.03 26.82
CA GLY A 231 1.98 7.14 25.84
C GLY A 231 0.68 6.49 26.34
N LEU A 232 0.34 6.61 27.63
CA LEU A 232 -0.97 6.22 28.16
C LEU A 232 -2.08 7.19 27.74
N VAL A 233 -1.73 8.38 27.29
CA VAL A 233 -2.67 9.32 26.65
C VAL A 233 -2.54 9.19 25.14
N LEU A 234 -3.56 8.60 24.51
CA LEU A 234 -3.62 8.51 23.05
C LEU A 234 -4.00 9.87 22.47
N VAL A 235 -3.18 10.36 21.58
CA VAL A 235 -3.41 11.64 20.88
C VAL A 235 -3.44 11.42 19.37
N ALA A 236 -4.17 12.27 18.66
CA ALA A 236 -4.23 12.23 17.20
C ALA A 236 -2.86 12.56 16.57
N PRO A 237 -2.25 11.66 15.79
CA PRO A 237 -0.95 11.91 15.15
C PRO A 237 -1.04 12.89 13.98
N THR A 238 -2.24 13.09 13.42
CA THR A 238 -2.52 13.98 12.28
C THR A 238 -3.97 14.45 12.30
N ASP A 239 -4.26 15.45 11.48
CA ASP A 239 -5.64 15.90 11.24
C ASP A 239 -6.42 14.82 10.48
N GLY A 240 -7.67 14.57 10.89
CA GLY A 240 -8.50 13.57 10.27
C GLY A 240 -9.78 13.28 11.04
N GLN A 241 -10.54 12.30 10.57
CA GLN A 241 -11.76 11.83 11.22
C GLN A 241 -11.52 10.49 11.91
N LEU A 242 -11.86 10.41 13.18
CA LEU A 242 -11.87 9.14 13.94
C LEU A 242 -13.01 8.28 13.39
N THR A 243 -12.69 7.14 12.79
CA THR A 243 -13.69 6.32 12.08
C THR A 243 -14.00 4.99 12.73
N SER A 244 -13.19 4.56 13.69
CA SER A 244 -13.55 3.51 14.63
C SER A 244 -12.74 3.68 15.92
N MET A 245 -13.36 3.32 17.04
CA MET A 245 -12.76 3.26 18.37
C MET A 245 -13.16 1.93 19.01
N ASP A 246 -12.18 1.04 19.20
CA ASP A 246 -12.37 -0.28 19.79
C ASP A 246 -12.03 -0.30 21.29
N ALA A 247 -12.15 0.86 21.95
CA ALA A 247 -11.77 1.02 23.35
C ALA A 247 -12.93 1.66 24.14
N GLU A 248 -13.41 0.93 25.16
CA GLU A 248 -14.45 1.39 26.06
C GLU A 248 -13.91 1.62 27.48
N VAL A 249 -14.48 2.60 28.19
CA VAL A 249 -14.08 2.91 29.56
C VAL A 249 -14.23 1.69 30.46
N GLY A 250 -13.18 1.40 31.23
CA GLY A 250 -13.06 0.21 32.08
C GLY A 250 -12.48 -1.02 31.38
N GLN A 251 -12.28 -1.00 30.06
CA GLN A 251 -11.68 -2.09 29.31
C GLN A 251 -10.15 -2.11 29.48
N SER A 252 -9.58 -3.29 29.69
CA SER A 252 -8.13 -3.48 29.68
C SER A 252 -7.63 -3.71 28.26
N LYS A 253 -6.56 -3.00 27.86
CA LYS A 253 -5.89 -3.12 26.58
C LYS A 253 -4.42 -3.48 26.78
N ASN A 254 -3.93 -4.38 25.94
CA ASN A 254 -2.53 -4.78 25.94
C ASN A 254 -1.70 -3.85 25.06
N LYS A 255 -0.40 -3.82 25.31
CA LYS A 255 0.55 -3.12 24.43
C LYS A 255 0.48 -3.67 23.00
N GLY A 256 0.36 -2.77 22.00
CA GLY A 256 0.22 -3.10 20.60
C GLY A 256 -1.19 -3.50 20.18
N GLU A 257 -2.15 -3.49 21.09
CA GLU A 257 -3.55 -3.77 20.77
C GLU A 257 -4.18 -2.59 20.04
N HIS A 258 -5.02 -2.90 19.05
CA HIS A 258 -5.71 -1.90 18.24
C HIS A 258 -6.74 -1.15 19.09
N LEU A 259 -6.68 0.17 19.05
CA LEU A 259 -7.58 1.07 19.77
C LEU A 259 -8.56 1.80 18.85
N GLY A 260 -8.18 1.99 17.59
CA GLY A 260 -9.01 2.72 16.63
C GLY A 260 -8.28 3.12 15.36
N GLN A 261 -8.91 3.93 14.53
CA GLN A 261 -8.29 4.44 13.32
C GLN A 261 -8.74 5.86 12.97
N ILE A 262 -7.82 6.62 12.35
CA ILE A 262 -8.09 7.96 11.83
C ILE A 262 -7.97 7.92 10.31
N ASP A 263 -9.01 8.35 9.61
CA ASP A 263 -8.99 8.58 8.18
C ASP A 263 -8.60 10.03 7.90
N VAL A 264 -7.48 10.20 7.20
CA VAL A 264 -6.95 11.51 6.85
C VAL A 264 -7.83 12.12 5.75
N GLN A 265 -8.31 13.35 5.93
CA GLN A 265 -9.18 14.03 4.97
C GLN A 265 -8.42 14.58 3.74
N SER A 266 -7.35 13.90 3.31
CA SER A 266 -6.55 14.30 2.14
C SER A 266 -7.17 13.90 0.81
N GLY A 267 -8.31 13.21 0.80
CA GLY A 267 -9.04 12.75 -0.38
C GLY A 267 -9.41 11.27 -0.32
N PHE A 268 -10.03 10.81 -1.42
CA PHE A 268 -10.51 9.45 -1.56
C PHE A 268 -9.83 8.72 -2.70
N LYS A 269 -9.83 7.39 -2.61
CA LYS A 269 -9.50 6.44 -3.68
C LYS A 269 -10.64 5.45 -3.81
N VAL A 270 -10.72 4.80 -4.94
CA VAL A 270 -11.68 3.72 -5.17
C VAL A 270 -10.90 2.42 -5.27
N ARG A 271 -11.16 1.49 -4.37
CA ARG A 271 -10.60 0.15 -4.41
C ARG A 271 -11.54 -0.76 -5.17
N VAL A 272 -11.02 -1.40 -6.20
CA VAL A 272 -11.79 -2.24 -7.11
C VAL A 272 -11.26 -3.65 -7.04
N ASP A 273 -12.15 -4.62 -6.94
CA ASP A 273 -11.84 -6.05 -7.10
C ASP A 273 -12.09 -6.45 -8.57
N ILE A 274 -11.07 -7.01 -9.21
CA ILE A 274 -11.09 -7.41 -10.62
C ILE A 274 -10.78 -8.91 -10.71
N ASP A 275 -11.50 -9.62 -11.59
CA ASP A 275 -11.29 -11.04 -11.84
C ASP A 275 -9.88 -11.33 -12.39
N GLU A 276 -9.26 -12.43 -11.94
CA GLU A 276 -7.89 -12.81 -12.29
C GLU A 276 -7.64 -13.00 -13.78
N HIS A 277 -8.69 -13.33 -14.57
CA HIS A 277 -8.60 -13.44 -16.02
C HIS A 277 -8.13 -12.17 -16.71
N TYR A 278 -8.33 -11.01 -16.05
CA TYR A 278 -7.89 -9.71 -16.58
C TYR A 278 -6.49 -9.29 -16.09
N LEU A 279 -5.83 -10.08 -15.23
CA LEU A 279 -4.57 -9.69 -14.58
C LEU A 279 -3.48 -9.27 -15.59
N SER A 280 -3.36 -10.01 -16.69
CA SER A 280 -2.35 -9.71 -17.73
C SER A 280 -2.63 -8.41 -18.52
N ARG A 281 -3.85 -7.87 -18.43
CA ARG A 281 -4.32 -6.70 -19.18
C ARG A 281 -4.45 -5.45 -18.31
N ILE A 282 -4.33 -5.58 -16.99
CA ILE A 282 -4.50 -4.50 -16.03
C ILE A 282 -3.14 -3.97 -15.58
N TYR A 283 -2.92 -2.66 -15.78
CA TYR A 283 -1.70 -1.96 -15.39
C TYR A 283 -1.99 -0.54 -14.89
N ALA A 284 -1.03 0.04 -14.20
CA ALA A 284 -1.15 1.42 -13.73
C ALA A 284 -1.24 2.40 -14.89
N GLY A 285 -2.18 3.34 -14.82
CA GLY A 285 -2.46 4.30 -15.87
C GLY A 285 -3.74 4.02 -16.68
N LEU A 286 -4.32 2.80 -16.59
CA LEU A 286 -5.63 2.54 -17.19
C LEU A 286 -6.70 3.45 -16.60
N LYS A 287 -7.57 3.93 -17.45
CA LYS A 287 -8.64 4.86 -17.11
C LYS A 287 -9.94 4.12 -16.86
N GLY A 288 -10.76 4.67 -16.02
CA GLY A 288 -12.14 4.25 -15.84
C GLY A 288 -13.02 5.46 -15.59
N ASP A 289 -14.30 5.29 -15.76
CA ASP A 289 -15.31 6.31 -15.49
C ASP A 289 -16.47 5.69 -14.69
N PHE A 290 -17.17 6.53 -13.94
CA PHE A 290 -18.38 6.16 -13.24
C PHE A 290 -19.35 7.35 -13.19
N GLN A 291 -20.63 7.05 -13.05
CA GLN A 291 -21.67 8.07 -12.89
C GLN A 291 -22.00 8.26 -11.41
N PHE A 292 -22.08 9.51 -10.98
CA PHE A 292 -22.51 9.90 -9.66
C PHE A 292 -23.31 11.21 -9.73
N ALA A 293 -24.53 11.22 -9.18
CA ALA A 293 -25.42 12.38 -9.23
C ALA A 293 -25.53 13.00 -10.64
N GLU A 294 -25.82 12.17 -11.66
CA GLU A 294 -25.95 12.53 -13.07
C GLU A 294 -24.70 13.11 -13.75
N GLN A 295 -23.55 13.09 -13.08
CA GLN A 295 -22.28 13.51 -13.62
C GLN A 295 -21.33 12.34 -13.78
N THR A 296 -20.52 12.39 -14.85
CA THR A 296 -19.45 11.39 -15.07
C THR A 296 -18.14 11.87 -14.49
N TYR A 297 -17.52 11.00 -13.69
CA TYR A 297 -16.23 11.24 -13.06
C TYR A 297 -15.20 10.25 -13.56
N ASN A 298 -13.97 10.71 -13.73
CA ASN A 298 -12.88 9.91 -14.26
C ASN A 298 -11.98 9.41 -13.12
N LEU A 299 -11.54 8.17 -13.26
CA LEU A 299 -10.61 7.49 -12.40
C LEU A 299 -9.40 7.01 -13.19
N VAL A 300 -8.28 6.82 -12.52
CA VAL A 300 -7.08 6.20 -13.10
C VAL A 300 -6.50 5.20 -12.13
N ILE A 301 -6.10 4.03 -12.62
CA ILE A 301 -5.41 3.03 -11.79
C ILE A 301 -4.03 3.60 -11.41
N LYS A 302 -3.78 3.71 -10.11
CA LYS A 302 -2.49 4.12 -9.54
C LYS A 302 -1.68 2.95 -9.01
N LYS A 303 -2.37 1.94 -8.49
CA LYS A 303 -1.72 0.77 -7.90
C LYS A 303 -2.47 -0.51 -8.27
N VAL A 304 -1.73 -1.53 -8.67
CA VAL A 304 -2.22 -2.89 -8.89
C VAL A 304 -1.61 -3.77 -7.81
N TYR A 305 -2.43 -4.53 -7.10
CA TYR A 305 -2.00 -5.53 -6.14
C TYR A 305 -1.96 -6.88 -6.86
N THR A 306 -0.77 -7.42 -7.05
CA THR A 306 -0.56 -8.66 -7.81
C THR A 306 -0.98 -9.93 -7.09
N GLN A 307 -1.28 -9.85 -5.80
CA GLN A 307 -1.75 -10.97 -5.02
C GLN A 307 -3.21 -11.26 -5.34
N VAL A 308 -3.47 -12.46 -5.88
CA VAL A 308 -4.82 -12.95 -6.12
C VAL A 308 -5.40 -13.49 -4.81
N LYS A 309 -6.62 -13.08 -4.48
CA LYS A 309 -7.38 -13.56 -3.32
C LYS A 309 -7.91 -14.97 -3.58
N ALA A 310 -8.26 -15.70 -2.52
CA ALA A 310 -8.91 -17.01 -2.63
C ALA A 310 -10.23 -16.98 -3.43
N THR A 311 -10.83 -15.81 -3.62
CA THR A 311 -12.04 -15.59 -4.43
C THR A 311 -11.78 -15.51 -5.94
N GLY A 312 -10.54 -15.70 -6.41
CA GLY A 312 -10.17 -15.56 -7.83
C GLY A 312 -10.15 -14.11 -8.31
N SER A 313 -9.92 -13.13 -7.41
CA SER A 313 -9.86 -11.72 -7.76
C SER A 313 -8.60 -11.04 -7.21
N PHE A 314 -8.17 -9.99 -7.86
CA PHE A 314 -7.08 -9.10 -7.38
C PHE A 314 -7.58 -7.67 -7.24
N GLN A 315 -6.86 -6.88 -6.48
CA GLN A 315 -7.26 -5.51 -6.15
C GLN A 315 -6.48 -4.47 -6.94
N VAL A 316 -7.15 -3.39 -7.27
CA VAL A 316 -6.51 -2.16 -7.76
C VAL A 316 -7.01 -0.95 -6.99
N ASP A 317 -6.13 0.02 -6.74
CA ASP A 317 -6.51 1.32 -6.21
C ASP A 317 -6.55 2.33 -7.37
N MET A 318 -7.73 2.93 -7.58
CA MET A 318 -7.95 4.00 -8.54
C MET A 318 -8.08 5.34 -7.83
N GLN A 319 -7.51 6.39 -8.43
CA GLN A 319 -7.63 7.75 -7.95
C GLN A 319 -8.47 8.60 -8.90
N PHE A 320 -9.16 9.59 -8.33
CA PHE A 320 -9.92 10.55 -9.10
C PHE A 320 -9.00 11.41 -9.97
N VAL A 321 -9.43 11.66 -11.20
CA VAL A 321 -8.77 12.59 -12.12
C VAL A 321 -9.59 13.88 -12.17
N GLY A 322 -9.03 14.96 -11.65
CA GLY A 322 -9.75 16.25 -11.57
C GLY A 322 -10.59 16.38 -10.31
N LYS A 323 -11.88 16.70 -10.47
CA LYS A 323 -12.78 16.95 -9.33
C LYS A 323 -13.24 15.64 -8.69
N VAL A 324 -13.25 15.63 -7.36
CA VAL A 324 -13.87 14.56 -6.56
C VAL A 324 -15.36 14.90 -6.38
N PRO A 325 -16.27 13.92 -6.49
CA PRO A 325 -17.70 14.17 -6.27
C PRO A 325 -17.96 14.75 -4.88
N THR A 326 -18.75 15.82 -4.81
CA THR A 326 -19.25 16.33 -3.53
C THR A 326 -20.25 15.36 -2.94
N GLY A 327 -20.08 15.01 -1.66
CA GLY A 327 -21.00 14.09 -0.97
C GLY A 327 -20.63 12.61 -1.07
N ILE A 328 -19.52 12.26 -1.73
CA ILE A 328 -19.01 10.89 -1.70
C ILE A 328 -18.56 10.53 -0.29
N ARG A 329 -18.83 9.29 0.15
CA ARG A 329 -18.53 8.83 1.50
C ARG A 329 -17.72 7.54 1.47
N LYS A 330 -16.89 7.33 2.50
CA LYS A 330 -16.21 6.07 2.75
C LYS A 330 -17.20 4.90 2.78
N GLY A 331 -16.81 3.76 2.21
CA GLY A 331 -17.62 2.55 2.15
C GLY A 331 -18.69 2.54 1.05
N GLN A 332 -18.88 3.64 0.35
CA GLN A 332 -19.83 3.70 -0.76
C GLN A 332 -19.35 2.86 -1.93
N THR A 333 -20.23 2.02 -2.48
CA THR A 333 -19.95 1.23 -3.66
C THR A 333 -20.25 2.03 -4.92
N LEU A 334 -19.31 2.01 -5.87
CA LEU A 334 -19.41 2.67 -7.18
C LEU A 334 -19.30 1.62 -8.28
N GLN A 335 -20.14 1.72 -9.30
CA GLN A 335 -20.02 0.93 -10.50
C GLN A 335 -19.10 1.66 -11.50
N VAL A 336 -17.90 1.13 -11.70
CA VAL A 336 -16.87 1.73 -12.54
C VAL A 336 -16.80 1.01 -13.87
N ARG A 337 -16.75 1.75 -14.96
CA ARG A 337 -16.46 1.24 -16.32
C ARG A 337 -14.95 1.33 -16.52
N LEU A 338 -14.26 0.23 -16.37
CA LEU A 338 -12.81 0.18 -16.52
C LEU A 338 -12.44 -0.07 -17.98
N ALA A 339 -11.80 0.89 -18.63
CA ALA A 339 -11.35 0.79 -20.00
C ALA A 339 -10.15 -0.17 -20.13
N LEU A 340 -10.27 -1.17 -21.01
CA LEU A 340 -9.21 -2.14 -21.33
C LEU A 340 -8.47 -1.83 -22.63
N SER A 341 -8.95 -0.84 -23.38
CA SER A 341 -8.33 -0.38 -24.63
C SER A 341 -8.50 1.12 -24.81
N ASP A 342 -7.70 1.69 -25.68
CA ASP A 342 -7.95 3.04 -26.17
C ASP A 342 -9.19 3.07 -27.05
N GLN A 343 -9.80 4.26 -27.16
CA GLN A 343 -10.95 4.49 -28.02
C GLN A 343 -10.52 4.40 -29.50
N MET A 344 -11.25 3.62 -30.28
CA MET A 344 -11.03 3.44 -31.71
C MET A 344 -12.33 3.56 -32.52
N GLN A 345 -12.26 3.90 -33.79
CA GLN A 345 -13.40 3.86 -34.69
C GLN A 345 -13.57 2.43 -35.22
N ALA A 346 -14.73 1.84 -34.99
CA ALA A 346 -15.02 0.48 -35.40
C ALA A 346 -16.44 0.34 -35.99
N VAL A 347 -16.64 -0.73 -36.76
CA VAL A 347 -17.96 -1.15 -37.22
C VAL A 347 -18.59 -1.99 -36.09
N LEU A 348 -19.79 -1.62 -35.66
CA LEU A 348 -20.41 -2.12 -34.43
C LEU A 348 -21.71 -2.85 -34.74
N VAL A 349 -21.88 -4.04 -34.17
CA VAL A 349 -23.16 -4.76 -34.14
C VAL A 349 -23.61 -4.87 -32.67
N PRO A 350 -24.86 -4.48 -32.34
CA PRO A 350 -25.39 -4.65 -30.99
C PRO A 350 -25.40 -6.11 -30.58
N LYS A 351 -25.10 -6.38 -29.29
CA LYS A 351 -25.25 -7.71 -28.72
C LYS A 351 -26.70 -8.14 -28.72
N GLY A 352 -26.93 -9.43 -28.99
CA GLY A 352 -28.27 -9.99 -29.02
C GLY A 352 -28.27 -11.51 -29.02
N GLY A 353 -29.46 -12.09 -29.07
CA GLY A 353 -29.65 -13.54 -28.98
C GLY A 353 -29.02 -14.34 -30.12
N PHE A 354 -28.75 -13.72 -31.29
CA PHE A 354 -28.12 -14.37 -32.41
C PHE A 354 -26.78 -15.05 -32.07
N PHE A 355 -26.02 -14.44 -31.17
CA PHE A 355 -24.69 -14.92 -30.82
C PHE A 355 -24.70 -16.32 -30.16
N GLN A 356 -25.75 -16.63 -29.39
CA GLN A 356 -25.85 -17.91 -28.68
C GLN A 356 -25.91 -19.12 -29.64
N GLN A 357 -26.58 -18.99 -30.78
CA GLN A 357 -26.70 -20.05 -31.79
C GLN A 357 -25.59 -20.01 -32.82
N THR A 358 -25.06 -18.84 -33.14
CA THR A 358 -24.12 -18.68 -34.27
C THR A 358 -22.66 -18.68 -33.80
N GLY A 359 -22.41 -18.49 -32.52
CA GLY A 359 -21.05 -18.28 -32.01
C GLY A 359 -20.37 -17.06 -32.62
N GLY A 360 -21.13 -16.16 -33.26
CA GLY A 360 -20.60 -15.00 -33.96
C GLY A 360 -20.02 -15.27 -35.35
N ASN A 361 -20.23 -16.48 -35.94
CA ASN A 361 -19.69 -16.85 -37.24
C ASN A 361 -20.59 -16.38 -38.40
N TRP A 362 -21.86 -16.14 -38.17
CA TRP A 362 -22.80 -15.68 -39.18
C TRP A 362 -23.98 -14.94 -38.55
N ILE A 363 -24.66 -14.14 -39.39
CA ILE A 363 -25.82 -13.34 -39.01
C ILE A 363 -26.78 -13.23 -40.18
N PHE A 364 -28.08 -13.01 -39.96
CA PHE A 364 -29.03 -12.67 -41.00
C PHE A 364 -28.98 -11.18 -41.35
N LYS A 365 -28.58 -10.85 -42.57
CA LYS A 365 -28.58 -9.50 -43.15
C LYS A 365 -29.88 -9.29 -43.91
N VAL A 366 -30.62 -8.23 -43.56
CA VAL A 366 -31.87 -7.85 -44.23
C VAL A 366 -31.58 -7.22 -45.57
N SER A 367 -32.34 -7.60 -46.59
CA SER A 367 -32.30 -7.00 -47.94
C SER A 367 -32.70 -5.54 -47.91
N GLU A 368 -32.29 -4.77 -48.91
CA GLU A 368 -32.58 -3.33 -49.03
C GLU A 368 -34.10 -3.06 -49.08
N ASP A 369 -34.87 -3.94 -49.70
CA ASP A 369 -36.34 -3.86 -49.80
C ASP A 369 -37.05 -4.27 -48.49
N GLY A 370 -36.30 -4.80 -47.51
CA GLY A 370 -36.87 -5.21 -46.22
C GLY A 370 -37.76 -6.44 -46.21
N THR A 371 -37.83 -7.17 -47.33
CA THR A 371 -38.74 -8.33 -47.51
C THR A 371 -38.09 -9.65 -47.16
N LYS A 372 -36.79 -9.71 -47.17
CA LYS A 372 -35.97 -10.94 -46.94
C LYS A 372 -34.78 -10.70 -46.06
N ALA A 373 -34.28 -11.76 -45.45
CA ALA A 373 -32.99 -11.74 -44.79
C ALA A 373 -32.12 -12.95 -45.20
N TYR A 374 -30.87 -12.74 -45.47
CA TYR A 374 -29.91 -13.75 -45.96
C TYR A 374 -28.86 -14.03 -44.91
N LYS A 375 -28.49 -15.31 -44.74
CA LYS A 375 -27.38 -15.73 -43.92
C LYS A 375 -26.07 -15.24 -44.54
N VAL A 376 -25.32 -14.43 -43.78
CA VAL A 376 -24.02 -13.85 -44.16
C VAL A 376 -22.98 -14.24 -43.12
N ASN A 377 -21.84 -14.76 -43.58
CA ASN A 377 -20.72 -15.05 -42.69
C ASN A 377 -20.10 -13.74 -42.22
N ILE A 378 -19.78 -13.68 -40.94
CA ILE A 378 -19.17 -12.53 -40.27
C ILE A 378 -17.97 -12.98 -39.45
N GLN A 379 -17.07 -12.05 -39.20
CA GLN A 379 -16.04 -12.21 -38.16
C GLN A 379 -16.22 -11.12 -37.11
N LEU A 380 -16.30 -11.55 -35.85
CA LEU A 380 -16.41 -10.66 -34.72
C LEU A 380 -15.06 -10.61 -34.00
N GLY A 381 -14.65 -9.40 -33.64
CA GLY A 381 -13.42 -9.13 -32.88
C GLY A 381 -13.70 -8.80 -31.43
N ARG A 382 -13.18 -7.66 -30.97
CA ARG A 382 -13.34 -7.18 -29.60
C ARG A 382 -14.80 -6.93 -29.26
N GLN A 383 -15.11 -7.02 -27.97
CA GLN A 383 -16.48 -6.80 -27.50
C GLN A 383 -16.51 -5.84 -26.30
N SER A 384 -17.62 -5.16 -26.16
CA SER A 384 -18.02 -4.44 -24.94
C SER A 384 -19.26 -5.12 -24.35
N PRO A 385 -19.82 -4.70 -23.22
CA PRO A 385 -21.11 -5.19 -22.74
C PRO A 385 -22.25 -5.06 -23.76
N ASP A 386 -22.23 -4.02 -24.61
CA ASP A 386 -23.34 -3.64 -25.50
C ASP A 386 -23.11 -4.03 -26.96
N TYR A 387 -21.84 -4.11 -27.43
CA TYR A 387 -21.49 -4.25 -28.84
C TYR A 387 -20.39 -5.28 -29.10
N PHE A 388 -20.42 -5.86 -30.28
CA PHE A 388 -19.27 -6.54 -30.90
C PHE A 388 -18.68 -5.66 -32.00
N VAL A 389 -17.37 -5.67 -32.16
CA VAL A 389 -16.67 -5.11 -33.29
C VAL A 389 -16.76 -6.10 -34.43
N VAL A 390 -17.27 -5.67 -35.59
CA VAL A 390 -17.28 -6.47 -36.82
C VAL A 390 -15.97 -6.22 -37.56
N THR A 391 -15.19 -7.29 -37.80
CA THR A 391 -13.96 -7.21 -38.58
C THR A 391 -14.18 -7.51 -40.07
N GLU A 392 -15.13 -8.42 -40.38
CA GLU A 392 -15.47 -8.80 -41.74
C GLU A 392 -16.95 -9.14 -41.88
N GLY A 393 -17.52 -8.97 -43.09
CA GLY A 393 -18.83 -9.47 -43.48
C GLY A 393 -19.99 -8.45 -43.46
N LEU A 394 -19.83 -7.31 -42.76
CA LEU A 394 -20.88 -6.27 -42.72
C LEU A 394 -20.30 -4.86 -42.94
N ASN A 395 -21.13 -4.00 -43.52
CA ASN A 395 -20.81 -2.60 -43.78
C ASN A 395 -21.68 -1.68 -42.88
N PRO A 396 -21.21 -0.48 -42.55
CA PRO A 396 -22.07 0.53 -41.92
C PRO A 396 -23.30 0.81 -42.77
N GLY A 397 -24.49 0.84 -42.15
CA GLY A 397 -25.79 0.99 -42.79
C GLY A 397 -26.54 -0.32 -43.03
N ASP A 398 -25.85 -1.47 -42.99
CA ASP A 398 -26.51 -2.77 -43.11
C ASP A 398 -27.49 -2.99 -41.95
N LYS A 399 -28.64 -3.57 -42.26
CA LYS A 399 -29.63 -4.00 -41.27
C LYS A 399 -29.47 -5.50 -41.00
N VAL A 400 -29.40 -5.89 -39.73
CA VAL A 400 -29.20 -7.28 -39.35
C VAL A 400 -30.21 -7.67 -38.25
N ILE A 401 -30.53 -8.95 -38.17
CA ILE A 401 -31.43 -9.49 -37.16
C ILE A 401 -30.57 -9.88 -35.96
N THR A 402 -30.80 -9.24 -34.81
CA THR A 402 -30.04 -9.47 -33.57
C THR A 402 -30.79 -10.29 -32.51
N SER A 403 -32.06 -10.64 -32.74
CA SER A 403 -32.86 -11.55 -31.90
C SER A 403 -32.32 -12.98 -31.94
N SER A 404 -32.86 -13.87 -31.06
CA SER A 404 -32.48 -15.30 -31.04
C SER A 404 -32.83 -16.02 -32.32
N TYR A 405 -32.00 -16.99 -32.70
CA TYR A 405 -32.18 -17.84 -33.90
C TYR A 405 -32.58 -19.28 -33.58
N GLU A 406 -33.07 -19.56 -32.37
CA GLU A 406 -33.43 -20.91 -31.90
C GLU A 406 -34.37 -21.65 -32.84
N THR A 407 -35.26 -20.95 -33.53
CA THR A 407 -36.28 -21.50 -34.39
C THR A 407 -35.89 -21.58 -35.87
N TYR A 408 -34.70 -21.10 -36.22
CA TYR A 408 -34.31 -20.96 -37.66
C TYR A 408 -33.44 -22.11 -38.21
N GLY A 409 -32.85 -22.92 -37.34
CA GLY A 409 -32.03 -24.07 -37.77
C GLY A 409 -31.00 -23.73 -38.85
N ASP A 410 -30.92 -24.55 -39.92
CA ASP A 410 -29.97 -24.37 -41.04
C ASP A 410 -30.55 -23.57 -42.22
N ILE A 411 -31.56 -22.74 -41.96
CA ILE A 411 -32.22 -21.93 -42.99
C ILE A 411 -31.27 -20.88 -43.58
N GLN A 412 -31.30 -20.71 -44.91
CA GLN A 412 -30.42 -19.80 -45.65
C GLN A 412 -31.08 -18.44 -45.97
N GLU A 413 -32.42 -18.42 -46.03
CA GLU A 413 -33.21 -17.25 -46.39
C GLU A 413 -34.45 -17.15 -45.50
N LEU A 414 -34.66 -16.02 -44.86
CA LEU A 414 -35.89 -15.69 -44.15
C LEU A 414 -36.76 -14.79 -45.02
N VAL A 415 -38.04 -15.07 -45.12
CA VAL A 415 -39.03 -14.20 -45.77
C VAL A 415 -39.74 -13.44 -44.63
N LEU A 416 -39.57 -12.13 -44.64
CA LEU A 416 -40.08 -11.22 -43.60
C LEU A 416 -41.52 -10.82 -43.95
N LYS A 417 -42.50 -11.26 -43.16
CA LYS A 417 -43.91 -10.88 -43.26
C LYS A 417 -44.26 -9.79 -42.28
N LYS A 418 -45.02 -8.81 -42.73
CA LYS A 418 -45.59 -7.77 -41.83
C LYS A 418 -46.81 -8.27 -41.13
#